data_278b553819532ec7b4da781338f95c67
#
_entry.id   278b553819532ec7b4da781338f95c67
#
_cell.length_a   1.000
_cell.length_b   1.000
_cell.length_c   1.000
_cell.angle_alpha   90.00
_cell.angle_beta   90.00
_cell.angle_gamma   90.00
#
_symmetry.space_group_name_H-M   'P 1'
#
loop_
_entity.id
_entity.type
_entity.pdbx_description
1 polymer ?
#
loop_
_entity_poly.entity_id
_entity_poly.type
_entity_poly.pdbx_seq_one_letter_code
_entity_poly.pdbx_strand_id
1 'polypeptide(L)'
;RSSDLAVIDNWWDTRIGHQRMKSLVEYARDKGVELFLWYSSSGYWNDIEQGPVNRMDNAIIRKREMKWLQSLGVKGIKVDFFGGDKQETMRLYEDILSDADDHGLMVIFHGCTLPRGWERMYPNYVGSEAVLASENMVFNQHFCDEEAFNTCLHPFIRNTVGSMEFGGCFLNKRLNRNNDGGTTRRTTDVFQLATTVLFQNPVQNFALAPNNLTDVSPVCIDFMKEVPTEWDETRFVDGYPGKYVVLARRHGDNWYLAAVNATGEPLKLKLDLPMFAGKTVSSYSDDKHMQPQVRQQNVKSDGKFQLTVQPQGGFVLKNN
;
A
#
# COMPACT_ATOMS: atom_id res chain seq x y z
N ARG A 1 1.93 3.67 -16.51
CA ARG A 1 0.66 4.26 -16.09
C ARG A 1 0.86 5.03 -14.79
N SER A 2 0.22 6.18 -14.65
CA SER A 2 0.39 7.00 -13.44
C SER A 2 -0.48 6.52 -12.28
N SER A 3 -1.67 6.02 -12.55
CA SER A 3 -2.59 5.38 -11.61
C SER A 3 -3.74 4.76 -12.39
N ASP A 4 -4.07 3.52 -12.11
CA ASP A 4 -5.18 2.80 -12.74
C ASP A 4 -6.41 2.77 -11.84
N LEU A 5 -6.27 3.15 -10.56
CA LEU A 5 -7.30 3.03 -9.55
C LEU A 5 -7.22 4.18 -8.55
N ALA A 6 -8.36 4.65 -8.06
CA ALA A 6 -8.48 5.57 -6.95
C ALA A 6 -9.58 5.13 -5.98
N VAL A 7 -9.36 5.33 -4.69
CA VAL A 7 -10.37 5.09 -3.66
C VAL A 7 -11.05 6.41 -3.31
N ILE A 8 -12.37 6.46 -3.42
CA ILE A 8 -13.19 7.53 -2.86
C ILE A 8 -13.52 7.14 -1.42
N ASP A 9 -12.90 7.83 -0.49
CA ASP A 9 -12.96 7.51 0.93
C ASP A 9 -14.26 7.98 1.59
N ASN A 10 -14.36 7.83 2.90
CA ASN A 10 -15.57 8.04 3.72
C ASN A 10 -16.32 9.37 3.44
N TRP A 11 -17.58 9.44 3.87
CA TRP A 11 -18.47 10.59 3.69
C TRP A 11 -18.81 10.95 2.22
N TRP A 12 -18.52 10.08 1.26
CA TRP A 12 -18.83 10.37 -0.14
C TRP A 12 -20.33 10.46 -0.41
N ASP A 13 -21.15 9.71 0.33
CA ASP A 13 -22.62 9.70 0.24
C ASP A 13 -23.24 11.06 0.58
N THR A 14 -22.65 11.77 1.55
CA THR A 14 -23.10 13.10 1.99
C THR A 14 -22.39 14.24 1.27
N ARG A 15 -21.08 14.11 0.99
CA ARG A 15 -20.26 15.16 0.38
C ARG A 15 -20.35 15.19 -1.15
N ILE A 16 -20.53 14.05 -1.79
CA ILE A 16 -20.63 13.91 -3.23
C ILE A 16 -22.07 13.57 -3.63
N GLY A 17 -22.66 12.58 -2.99
CA GLY A 17 -23.99 12.07 -3.26
C GLY A 17 -24.08 11.16 -4.47
N HIS A 18 -25.12 10.32 -4.52
CA HIS A 18 -25.27 9.26 -5.53
C HIS A 18 -25.34 9.80 -6.98
N GLN A 19 -26.03 10.92 -7.19
CA GLN A 19 -26.16 11.47 -8.55
C GLN A 19 -24.83 11.95 -9.10
N ARG A 20 -24.06 12.70 -8.31
CA ARG A 20 -22.74 13.21 -8.72
C ARG A 20 -21.72 12.08 -8.82
N MET A 21 -21.87 11.02 -7.99
CA MET A 21 -20.99 9.86 -8.06
C MET A 21 -21.02 9.20 -9.44
N LYS A 22 -22.21 9.08 -10.08
CA LYS A 22 -22.32 8.58 -11.44
C LYS A 22 -21.42 9.36 -12.41
N SER A 23 -21.54 10.68 -12.41
CA SER A 23 -20.71 11.54 -13.29
C SER A 23 -19.23 11.44 -12.98
N LEU A 24 -18.86 11.22 -11.70
CA LEU A 24 -17.47 11.06 -11.29
C LEU A 24 -16.89 9.71 -11.78
N VAL A 25 -17.66 8.63 -11.72
CA VAL A 25 -17.25 7.33 -12.27
C VAL A 25 -17.05 7.41 -13.79
N GLU A 26 -17.97 8.06 -14.49
CA GLU A 26 -17.86 8.30 -15.93
C GLU A 26 -16.59 9.11 -16.26
N TYR A 27 -16.36 10.20 -15.55
CA TYR A 27 -15.15 11.03 -15.72
C TYR A 27 -13.86 10.26 -15.44
N ALA A 28 -13.82 9.47 -14.36
CA ALA A 28 -12.65 8.67 -14.02
C ALA A 28 -12.34 7.64 -15.10
N ARG A 29 -13.37 6.94 -15.59
CA ARG A 29 -13.24 5.98 -16.69
C ARG A 29 -12.70 6.63 -17.97
N ASP A 30 -13.15 7.82 -18.33
CA ASP A 30 -12.67 8.58 -19.48
C ASP A 30 -11.20 8.98 -19.35
N LYS A 31 -10.68 9.04 -18.10
CA LYS A 31 -9.27 9.25 -17.79
C LYS A 31 -8.47 7.95 -17.61
N GLY A 32 -9.09 6.79 -17.82
CA GLY A 32 -8.47 5.48 -17.62
C GLY A 32 -8.22 5.14 -16.15
N VAL A 33 -8.99 5.72 -15.23
CA VAL A 33 -8.92 5.46 -13.78
C VAL A 33 -10.18 4.74 -13.33
N GLU A 34 -10.02 3.62 -12.66
CA GLU A 34 -11.11 2.88 -12.04
C GLU A 34 -11.33 3.33 -10.60
N LEU A 35 -12.55 3.19 -10.07
CA LEU A 35 -12.89 3.66 -8.73
C LEU A 35 -13.26 2.52 -7.79
N PHE A 36 -12.79 2.62 -6.56
CA PHE A 36 -13.32 1.93 -5.39
C PHE A 36 -14.05 2.93 -4.51
N LEU A 37 -15.15 2.48 -3.87
CA LEU A 37 -15.87 3.31 -2.91
C LEU A 37 -15.76 2.73 -1.50
N TRP A 38 -15.60 3.61 -0.55
CA TRP A 38 -15.49 3.26 0.86
C TRP A 38 -16.86 3.03 1.50
N TYR A 39 -16.94 2.07 2.41
CA TYR A 39 -18.12 1.76 3.23
C TYR A 39 -17.71 1.40 4.65
N SER A 40 -18.52 1.77 5.65
CA SER A 40 -18.44 1.15 6.96
C SER A 40 -19.02 -0.26 6.92
N SER A 41 -18.45 -1.20 7.66
CA SER A 41 -19.01 -2.55 7.85
C SER A 41 -20.36 -2.50 8.59
N SER A 42 -20.56 -1.51 9.44
CA SER A 42 -21.77 -1.09 10.13
C SER A 42 -22.62 -2.22 10.70
N GLY A 43 -22.12 -2.86 11.76
CA GLY A 43 -22.98 -3.72 12.59
C GLY A 43 -23.37 -3.02 13.88
N TYR A 44 -24.21 -3.65 14.69
CA TYR A 44 -24.63 -3.16 16.01
C TYR A 44 -23.44 -2.98 16.99
N TRP A 45 -22.29 -3.56 16.68
CA TRP A 45 -21.04 -3.43 17.44
C TRP A 45 -20.27 -2.14 17.11
N ASN A 46 -20.74 -1.36 16.14
CA ASN A 46 -19.96 -0.26 15.57
C ASN A 46 -20.81 1.01 15.58
N ASP A 47 -20.41 1.97 16.39
CA ASP A 47 -21.02 3.29 16.55
C ASP A 47 -20.29 4.39 15.77
N ILE A 48 -19.40 4.01 14.86
CA ILE A 48 -18.66 4.93 14.00
C ILE A 48 -19.63 5.69 13.08
N GLU A 49 -19.49 7.00 13.05
CA GLU A 49 -20.36 7.89 12.27
C GLU A 49 -19.99 8.00 10.79
N GLN A 50 -18.75 7.61 10.42
CA GLN A 50 -18.26 7.73 9.03
C GLN A 50 -19.15 6.92 8.08
N GLY A 51 -19.78 7.64 7.15
CA GLY A 51 -20.67 7.06 6.14
C GLY A 51 -19.97 6.70 4.82
N PRO A 52 -20.59 5.86 4.00
CA PRO A 52 -21.93 5.24 4.18
C PRO A 52 -21.99 4.19 5.27
N VAL A 53 -23.00 4.29 6.14
CA VAL A 53 -23.29 3.32 7.21
C VAL A 53 -24.53 2.50 6.86
N ASN A 54 -24.76 1.36 7.52
CA ASN A 54 -25.93 0.48 7.37
C ASN A 54 -26.15 0.03 5.90
N ARG A 55 -25.05 -0.27 5.19
CA ARG A 55 -25.07 -0.77 3.82
C ARG A 55 -24.54 -2.18 3.70
N MET A 56 -23.52 -2.54 4.50
CA MET A 56 -22.79 -3.79 4.36
C MET A 56 -23.25 -4.90 5.29
N ASP A 57 -23.83 -4.59 6.43
CA ASP A 57 -24.28 -5.55 7.46
C ASP A 57 -25.58 -6.27 7.10
N ASN A 58 -26.48 -5.69 6.32
CA ASN A 58 -27.74 -6.27 5.90
C ASN A 58 -27.66 -6.80 4.47
N ALA A 59 -27.90 -8.09 4.28
CA ALA A 59 -27.76 -8.76 2.98
C ALA A 59 -28.65 -8.15 1.86
N ILE A 60 -29.88 -7.74 2.16
CA ILE A 60 -30.79 -7.17 1.16
C ILE A 60 -30.29 -5.79 0.72
N ILE A 61 -29.88 -4.97 1.68
CA ILE A 61 -29.36 -3.61 1.41
C ILE A 61 -28.03 -3.72 0.69
N ARG A 62 -27.13 -4.58 1.15
CA ARG A 62 -25.80 -4.82 0.57
C ARG A 62 -25.90 -5.23 -0.90
N LYS A 63 -26.71 -6.22 -1.24
CA LYS A 63 -26.90 -6.66 -2.63
C LYS A 63 -27.51 -5.58 -3.51
N ARG A 64 -28.42 -4.76 -2.99
CA ARG A 64 -28.96 -3.61 -3.73
C ARG A 64 -27.88 -2.56 -4.00
N GLU A 65 -27.06 -2.28 -3.02
CA GLU A 65 -25.94 -1.34 -3.15
C GLU A 65 -24.91 -1.85 -4.16
N MET A 66 -24.50 -3.11 -4.05
CA MET A 66 -23.54 -3.73 -4.96
C MET A 66 -24.05 -3.79 -6.41
N LYS A 67 -25.34 -4.05 -6.61
CA LYS A 67 -25.97 -3.97 -7.93
C LYS A 67 -25.93 -2.55 -8.51
N TRP A 68 -26.13 -1.54 -7.67
CA TRP A 68 -26.00 -0.14 -8.09
C TRP A 68 -24.55 0.19 -8.46
N LEU A 69 -23.56 -0.20 -7.66
CA LEU A 69 -22.15 -0.02 -7.96
C LEU A 69 -21.73 -0.68 -9.29
N GLN A 70 -22.16 -1.92 -9.50
CA GLN A 70 -21.97 -2.65 -10.75
C GLN A 70 -22.56 -1.88 -11.94
N SER A 71 -23.77 -1.34 -11.80
CA SER A 71 -24.43 -0.57 -12.86
C SER A 71 -23.71 0.72 -13.25
N LEU A 72 -22.93 1.30 -12.34
CA LEU A 72 -22.07 2.45 -12.59
C LEU A 72 -20.72 2.09 -13.23
N GLY A 73 -20.27 0.83 -13.10
CA GLY A 73 -18.95 0.39 -13.49
C GLY A 73 -17.87 0.63 -12.42
N VAL A 74 -18.26 0.79 -11.16
CA VAL A 74 -17.33 0.80 -10.02
C VAL A 74 -16.64 -0.57 -9.93
N LYS A 75 -15.35 -0.60 -9.66
CA LYS A 75 -14.54 -1.82 -9.67
C LYS A 75 -14.41 -2.52 -8.34
N GLY A 76 -14.65 -1.82 -7.25
CA GLY A 76 -14.54 -2.44 -5.95
C GLY A 76 -14.98 -1.56 -4.80
N ILE A 77 -14.87 -2.13 -3.61
CA ILE A 77 -15.21 -1.48 -2.36
C ILE A 77 -14.07 -1.62 -1.35
N LYS A 78 -13.86 -0.57 -0.56
CA LYS A 78 -13.09 -0.61 0.68
C LYS A 78 -14.09 -0.65 1.82
N VAL A 79 -14.09 -1.74 2.61
CA VAL A 79 -15.00 -1.89 3.75
C VAL A 79 -14.21 -1.84 5.05
N ASP A 80 -14.61 -0.96 5.94
CA ASP A 80 -13.84 -0.55 7.11
C ASP A 80 -14.60 -0.76 8.44
N PHE A 81 -13.90 -0.65 9.56
CA PHE A 81 -14.42 -0.64 10.92
C PHE A 81 -15.11 -1.93 11.37
N PHE A 82 -14.53 -3.08 11.10
CA PHE A 82 -14.99 -4.34 11.64
C PHE A 82 -14.74 -4.44 13.16
N GLY A 83 -15.78 -4.80 13.90
CA GLY A 83 -15.75 -4.84 15.36
C GLY A 83 -15.15 -6.12 15.96
N GLY A 84 -13.96 -6.54 15.52
CA GLY A 84 -13.25 -7.70 16.03
C GLY A 84 -13.42 -8.96 15.20
N ASP A 85 -13.25 -10.14 15.80
CA ASP A 85 -13.21 -11.45 15.16
C ASP A 85 -14.23 -12.46 15.73
N LYS A 86 -15.36 -11.96 16.22
CA LYS A 86 -16.49 -12.80 16.61
C LYS A 86 -17.05 -13.56 15.42
N GLN A 87 -17.72 -14.67 15.63
CA GLN A 87 -18.25 -15.52 14.57
C GLN A 87 -19.16 -14.77 13.59
N GLU A 88 -20.00 -13.87 14.07
CA GLU A 88 -20.87 -13.04 13.26
C GLU A 88 -20.09 -12.06 12.36
N THR A 89 -19.01 -11.48 12.88
CA THR A 89 -18.10 -10.61 12.10
C THR A 89 -17.36 -11.43 11.05
N MET A 90 -16.88 -12.62 11.41
CA MET A 90 -16.23 -13.51 10.44
C MET A 90 -17.16 -13.94 9.30
N ARG A 91 -18.42 -14.23 9.59
CA ARG A 91 -19.44 -14.49 8.56
C ARG A 91 -19.67 -13.26 7.68
N LEU A 92 -19.69 -12.06 8.26
CA LEU A 92 -19.88 -10.83 7.49
C LEU A 92 -18.77 -10.59 6.48
N TYR A 93 -17.48 -10.90 6.80
CA TYR A 93 -16.41 -10.87 5.82
C TYR A 93 -16.70 -11.76 4.61
N GLU A 94 -17.08 -13.01 4.85
CA GLU A 94 -17.37 -13.98 3.80
C GLU A 94 -18.62 -13.60 3.00
N ASP A 95 -19.66 -13.14 3.68
CA ASP A 95 -20.90 -12.66 3.03
C ASP A 95 -20.61 -11.46 2.10
N ILE A 96 -19.80 -10.50 2.55
CA ILE A 96 -19.41 -9.36 1.72
C ILE A 96 -18.59 -9.81 0.50
N LEU A 97 -17.62 -10.71 0.69
CA LEU A 97 -16.81 -11.24 -0.40
C LEU A 97 -17.64 -11.97 -1.44
N SER A 98 -18.54 -12.86 -0.99
CA SER A 98 -19.43 -13.61 -1.86
C SER A 98 -20.39 -12.72 -2.64
N ASP A 99 -21.08 -11.79 -1.94
CA ASP A 99 -22.01 -10.88 -2.58
C ASP A 99 -21.31 -9.90 -3.55
N ALA A 100 -20.09 -9.48 -3.23
CA ALA A 100 -19.27 -8.64 -4.11
C ALA A 100 -18.81 -9.39 -5.36
N ASP A 101 -18.43 -10.67 -5.24
CA ASP A 101 -18.07 -11.54 -6.37
C ASP A 101 -19.23 -11.71 -7.36
N ASP A 102 -20.43 -11.96 -6.86
CA ASP A 102 -21.67 -12.02 -7.66
C ASP A 102 -21.94 -10.74 -8.49
N HIS A 103 -21.37 -9.61 -8.08
CA HIS A 103 -21.50 -8.32 -8.73
C HIS A 103 -20.23 -7.83 -9.46
N GLY A 104 -19.18 -8.67 -9.51
CA GLY A 104 -17.91 -8.33 -10.15
C GLY A 104 -17.13 -7.21 -9.46
N LEU A 105 -17.25 -7.11 -8.14
CA LEU A 105 -16.58 -6.09 -7.31
C LEU A 105 -15.42 -6.69 -6.55
N MET A 106 -14.26 -6.04 -6.62
CA MET A 106 -13.11 -6.33 -5.77
C MET A 106 -13.32 -5.75 -4.36
N VAL A 107 -12.67 -6.36 -3.34
CA VAL A 107 -12.85 -5.96 -1.94
C VAL A 107 -11.51 -5.77 -1.24
N ILE A 108 -11.37 -4.64 -0.54
CA ILE A 108 -10.31 -4.35 0.43
C ILE A 108 -10.96 -4.20 1.80
N PHE A 109 -10.37 -4.81 2.83
CA PHE A 109 -10.81 -4.64 4.22
C PHE A 109 -9.87 -3.75 5.01
N HIS A 110 -10.45 -2.82 5.77
CA HIS A 110 -9.78 -1.97 6.76
C HIS A 110 -10.42 -2.12 8.15
N GLY A 111 -9.76 -1.63 9.19
CA GLY A 111 -10.23 -1.82 10.56
C GLY A 111 -10.61 -3.27 10.84
N CYS A 112 -9.80 -4.20 10.40
CA CYS A 112 -10.17 -5.60 10.20
C CYS A 112 -9.24 -6.57 10.91
N THR A 113 -9.65 -7.85 10.99
CA THR A 113 -8.80 -8.93 11.49
C THR A 113 -7.77 -9.36 10.44
N LEU A 114 -6.77 -10.15 10.87
CA LEU A 114 -5.79 -10.78 9.97
C LEU A 114 -6.49 -11.63 8.90
N PRO A 115 -5.95 -11.70 7.67
CA PRO A 115 -6.47 -12.57 6.63
C PRO A 115 -6.54 -14.03 7.07
N ARG A 116 -7.60 -14.71 6.67
CA ARG A 116 -7.90 -16.12 7.02
C ARG A 116 -7.80 -17.06 5.81
N GLY A 117 -6.99 -16.70 4.82
CA GLY A 117 -6.87 -17.47 3.58
C GLY A 117 -7.96 -17.13 2.55
N TRP A 118 -8.62 -16.00 2.70
CA TRP A 118 -9.70 -15.55 1.80
C TRP A 118 -9.24 -15.42 0.35
N GLU A 119 -7.97 -15.06 0.12
CA GLU A 119 -7.38 -14.98 -1.22
C GLU A 119 -7.36 -16.32 -1.97
N ARG A 120 -7.55 -17.43 -1.27
CA ARG A 120 -7.66 -18.78 -1.88
C ARG A 120 -9.11 -19.18 -2.13
N MET A 121 -10.07 -18.49 -1.52
CA MET A 121 -11.49 -18.80 -1.60
C MET A 121 -12.24 -17.82 -2.50
N TYR A 122 -11.84 -16.54 -2.46
CA TYR A 122 -12.52 -15.45 -3.12
C TYR A 122 -11.54 -14.68 -4.02
N PRO A 123 -11.64 -14.83 -5.35
CA PRO A 123 -10.71 -14.19 -6.30
C PRO A 123 -10.82 -12.66 -6.31
N ASN A 124 -11.94 -12.12 -5.83
CA ASN A 124 -12.22 -10.71 -5.70
C ASN A 124 -11.68 -10.07 -4.39
N TYR A 125 -11.14 -10.88 -3.46
CA TYR A 125 -10.42 -10.35 -2.30
C TYR A 125 -9.03 -9.89 -2.70
N VAL A 126 -8.73 -8.60 -2.54
CA VAL A 126 -7.44 -8.02 -2.95
C VAL A 126 -6.55 -7.61 -1.80
N GLY A 127 -7.04 -7.61 -0.59
CA GLY A 127 -6.20 -7.37 0.58
C GLY A 127 -6.94 -6.86 1.80
N SER A 128 -6.20 -6.80 2.89
CA SER A 128 -6.64 -6.23 4.17
C SER A 128 -5.52 -5.37 4.73
N GLU A 129 -5.90 -4.34 5.50
CA GLU A 129 -4.98 -3.60 6.32
C GLU A 129 -4.42 -4.49 7.45
N ALA A 130 -5.17 -4.68 8.50
CA ALA A 130 -4.86 -5.48 9.70
C ALA A 130 -3.40 -5.29 10.19
N VAL A 131 -2.94 -4.05 10.24
CA VAL A 131 -1.58 -3.62 10.58
C VAL A 131 -1.61 -2.16 11.01
N LEU A 132 -0.60 -1.68 11.71
CA LEU A 132 -0.36 -0.25 11.85
C LEU A 132 0.14 0.29 10.49
N ALA A 133 -0.81 0.66 9.63
CA ALA A 133 -0.54 1.16 8.30
C ALA A 133 -0.05 2.61 8.32
N SER A 134 0.40 3.10 7.18
CA SER A 134 0.99 4.44 7.07
C SER A 134 0.03 5.56 7.46
N GLU A 135 -1.28 5.38 7.33
CA GLU A 135 -2.28 6.39 7.70
C GLU A 135 -2.20 6.78 9.19
N ASN A 136 -1.76 5.85 10.07
CA ASN A 136 -1.60 6.14 11.49
C ASN A 136 -0.64 7.31 11.75
N MET A 137 0.33 7.53 10.88
CA MET A 137 1.25 8.66 10.96
C MET A 137 0.57 10.01 10.90
N VAL A 138 -0.58 10.10 10.22
CA VAL A 138 -1.36 11.36 10.14
C VAL A 138 -2.03 11.69 11.47
N PHE A 139 -2.36 10.67 12.27
CA PHE A 139 -3.12 10.85 13.50
C PHE A 139 -2.25 11.24 14.69
N ASN A 140 -1.01 10.71 14.78
CA ASN A 140 -0.14 10.96 15.93
C ASN A 140 1.34 10.90 15.56
N GLN A 141 2.14 11.81 16.13
CA GLN A 141 3.59 11.87 15.91
C GLN A 141 4.31 10.59 16.34
N HIS A 142 3.84 9.91 17.38
CA HIS A 142 4.39 8.62 17.82
C HIS A 142 4.45 7.60 16.66
N PHE A 143 3.44 7.53 15.82
CA PHE A 143 3.46 6.60 14.68
C PHE A 143 4.50 6.99 13.62
N CYS A 144 4.79 8.28 13.45
CA CYS A 144 5.90 8.72 12.61
C CYS A 144 7.26 8.34 13.19
N ASP A 145 7.39 8.42 14.51
CA ASP A 145 8.64 8.10 15.21
C ASP A 145 8.92 6.59 15.19
N GLU A 146 7.88 5.75 15.19
CA GLU A 146 7.94 4.28 15.14
C GLU A 146 7.84 3.69 13.71
N GLU A 147 7.63 4.49 12.67
CA GLU A 147 7.40 4.01 11.31
C GLU A 147 8.49 3.04 10.84
N ALA A 148 9.76 3.43 11.01
CA ALA A 148 10.87 2.63 10.51
C ALA A 148 10.95 1.26 11.23
N PHE A 149 10.74 1.24 12.55
CA PHE A 149 10.69 0.00 13.33
C PHE A 149 9.55 -0.91 12.86
N ASN A 150 8.34 -0.38 12.75
CA ASN A 150 7.16 -1.14 12.32
C ASN A 150 7.32 -1.66 10.90
N THR A 151 7.84 -0.84 9.96
CA THR A 151 8.13 -1.26 8.60
C THR A 151 9.11 -2.42 8.55
N CYS A 152 10.11 -2.46 9.44
CA CYS A 152 11.04 -3.58 9.56
C CYS A 152 10.47 -4.81 10.28
N LEU A 153 9.27 -4.72 10.90
CA LEU A 153 8.56 -5.87 11.45
C LEU A 153 7.62 -6.52 10.44
N HIS A 154 6.89 -5.72 9.68
CA HIS A 154 5.76 -6.18 8.86
C HIS A 154 6.11 -7.31 7.87
N PRO A 155 7.26 -7.31 7.17
CA PRO A 155 7.63 -8.41 6.28
C PRO A 155 7.83 -9.75 6.98
N PHE A 156 8.14 -9.74 8.28
CA PHE A 156 8.38 -10.97 9.05
C PHE A 156 7.11 -11.52 9.73
N ILE A 157 6.15 -10.67 10.04
CA ILE A 157 4.97 -11.05 10.84
C ILE A 157 3.66 -10.91 10.07
N ARG A 158 3.32 -9.73 9.56
CA ARG A 158 1.99 -9.44 8.99
C ARG A 158 1.88 -9.87 7.53
N ASN A 159 2.83 -9.50 6.69
CA ASN A 159 2.77 -9.77 5.25
C ASN A 159 3.07 -11.23 4.90
N THR A 160 3.60 -12.02 5.82
CA THR A 160 3.74 -13.49 5.69
C THR A 160 2.41 -14.21 5.80
N VAL A 161 1.40 -13.59 6.42
CA VAL A 161 0.06 -14.18 6.60
C VAL A 161 -0.80 -14.04 5.33
N GLY A 162 -0.63 -12.96 4.59
CA GLY A 162 -1.38 -12.67 3.36
C GLY A 162 -1.17 -11.23 2.88
N SER A 163 -1.88 -10.86 1.83
CA SER A 163 -1.85 -9.52 1.25
C SER A 163 -2.07 -8.44 2.30
N MET A 164 -1.30 -7.35 2.22
CA MET A 164 -1.30 -6.29 3.21
C MET A 164 -1.43 -4.93 2.51
N GLU A 165 -2.58 -4.31 2.66
CA GLU A 165 -2.78 -2.93 2.24
C GLU A 165 -2.16 -1.99 3.28
N PHE A 166 -1.12 -1.27 2.89
CA PHE A 166 -0.32 -0.44 3.79
C PHE A 166 -0.52 1.06 3.57
N GLY A 167 -0.95 1.47 2.37
CA GLY A 167 -1.15 2.88 2.00
C GLY A 167 0.14 3.70 2.06
N GLY A 168 1.27 3.13 1.64
CA GLY A 168 2.59 3.76 1.72
C GLY A 168 2.82 4.95 0.81
N CYS A 169 4.06 5.40 0.75
CA CYS A 169 4.54 6.49 -0.10
C CYS A 169 4.00 7.87 0.27
N PHE A 170 3.94 8.19 1.55
CA PHE A 170 3.83 9.59 1.98
C PHE A 170 5.11 10.35 1.63
N LEU A 171 5.06 11.22 0.64
CA LEU A 171 6.22 12.04 0.24
C LEU A 171 6.23 13.42 0.89
N ASN A 172 5.11 13.87 1.47
CA ASN A 172 5.09 15.06 2.30
C ASN A 172 5.92 14.85 3.57
N LYS A 173 6.71 15.83 3.94
CA LYS A 173 7.48 15.83 5.20
C LYS A 173 6.59 16.18 6.38
N ARG A 174 5.66 17.13 6.18
CA ARG A 174 4.59 17.47 7.10
C ARG A 174 3.31 16.81 6.59
N LEU A 175 2.72 15.93 7.41
CA LEU A 175 1.66 15.01 6.97
C LEU A 175 0.27 15.69 6.99
N ASN A 176 0.17 16.75 6.21
CA ASN A 176 -1.10 17.33 5.81
C ASN A 176 -1.10 17.57 4.29
N ARG A 177 -2.24 17.97 3.76
CA ARG A 177 -2.44 18.16 2.32
C ARG A 177 -1.48 19.18 1.69
N ASN A 178 -1.05 20.18 2.44
CA ASN A 178 -0.25 21.31 1.93
C ASN A 178 1.24 21.18 2.28
N ASN A 179 1.65 20.10 3.00
CA ASN A 179 3.02 19.90 3.47
C ASN A 179 3.54 21.00 4.43
N ASP A 180 2.63 21.69 5.16
CA ASP A 180 2.94 22.84 6.03
C ASP A 180 2.56 22.63 7.51
N GLY A 181 1.86 21.54 7.86
CA GLY A 181 1.36 21.25 9.20
C GLY A 181 1.19 19.75 9.47
N GLY A 182 0.54 19.43 10.59
CA GLY A 182 0.33 18.06 11.03
C GLY A 182 1.60 17.43 11.62
N THR A 183 1.65 16.11 11.66
CA THR A 183 2.79 15.32 12.13
C THR A 183 3.98 15.42 11.16
N THR A 184 5.14 14.98 11.61
CA THR A 184 6.37 15.06 10.81
C THR A 184 6.92 13.66 10.54
N ARG A 185 6.96 13.25 9.27
CA ARG A 185 7.58 12.00 8.82
C ARG A 185 9.09 12.02 9.13
N ARG A 186 9.61 10.92 9.69
CA ARG A 186 11.03 10.76 10.03
C ARG A 186 11.81 10.10 8.90
N THR A 187 11.23 9.14 8.24
CA THR A 187 11.86 8.37 7.16
C THR A 187 12.14 9.21 5.91
N THR A 188 13.02 8.73 5.05
CA THR A 188 13.36 9.39 3.79
C THR A 188 12.36 9.07 2.68
N ASP A 189 12.46 9.78 1.55
CA ASP A 189 11.64 9.47 0.37
C ASP A 189 12.00 8.10 -0.21
N VAL A 190 13.29 7.72 -0.21
CA VAL A 190 13.69 6.39 -0.70
C VAL A 190 13.22 5.28 0.24
N PHE A 191 13.11 5.54 1.55
CA PHE A 191 12.45 4.61 2.47
C PHE A 191 11.00 4.36 2.03
N GLN A 192 10.25 5.41 1.70
CA GLN A 192 8.88 5.29 1.22
C GLN A 192 8.80 4.50 -0.09
N LEU A 193 9.71 4.75 -1.04
CA LEU A 193 9.77 3.96 -2.28
C LEU A 193 10.05 2.48 -2.00
N ALA A 194 10.94 2.16 -1.06
CA ALA A 194 11.27 0.79 -0.72
C ALA A 194 10.05 0.01 -0.19
N THR A 195 9.10 0.66 0.49
CA THR A 195 7.89 0.00 1.00
C THR A 195 7.03 -0.60 -0.12
N THR A 196 7.04 -0.02 -1.33
CA THR A 196 6.28 -0.52 -2.48
C THR A 196 6.78 -1.88 -2.98
N VAL A 197 8.05 -2.19 -2.73
CA VAL A 197 8.65 -3.49 -3.05
C VAL A 197 8.61 -4.43 -1.85
N LEU A 198 8.81 -3.90 -0.64
CA LEU A 198 8.82 -4.71 0.60
C LEU A 198 7.46 -5.31 0.90
N PHE A 199 6.38 -4.57 0.68
CA PHE A 199 5.02 -5.00 1.00
C PHE A 199 4.32 -5.54 -0.24
N GLN A 200 3.60 -6.65 -0.04
CA GLN A 200 2.86 -7.30 -1.09
C GLN A 200 1.37 -7.05 -0.89
N ASN A 201 0.78 -6.40 -1.88
CA ASN A 201 -0.65 -6.28 -2.06
C ASN A 201 -0.95 -6.08 -3.56
N PRO A 202 -1.87 -6.84 -4.16
CA PRO A 202 -2.14 -6.70 -5.60
C PRO A 202 -2.74 -5.33 -5.97
N VAL A 203 -3.39 -4.66 -5.04
CA VAL A 203 -3.83 -3.26 -5.19
C VAL A 203 -3.10 -2.40 -4.17
N GLN A 204 -2.18 -1.56 -4.62
CA GLN A 204 -1.44 -0.64 -3.77
C GLN A 204 -2.00 0.78 -3.88
N ASN A 205 -2.38 1.35 -2.75
CA ASN A 205 -2.78 2.75 -2.64
C ASN A 205 -1.55 3.58 -2.22
N PHE A 206 -1.15 4.54 -3.04
CA PHE A 206 -0.10 5.48 -2.69
C PHE A 206 -0.71 6.75 -2.08
N ALA A 207 -0.24 7.12 -0.91
CA ALA A 207 -0.74 8.27 -0.15
C ALA A 207 -0.16 9.60 -0.67
N LEU A 208 -0.36 9.88 -1.97
CA LEU A 208 0.14 11.08 -2.61
C LEU A 208 -0.81 12.27 -2.43
N ALA A 209 -0.24 13.44 -2.18
CA ALA A 209 -0.95 14.71 -2.22
C ALA A 209 -0.69 15.43 -3.56
N PRO A 210 -1.61 16.29 -4.05
CA PRO A 210 -1.45 16.95 -5.34
C PRO A 210 -0.17 17.77 -5.49
N ASN A 211 0.35 18.34 -4.39
CA ASN A 211 1.61 19.07 -4.37
C ASN A 211 2.82 18.19 -4.68
N ASN A 212 2.74 16.86 -4.50
CA ASN A 212 3.85 15.96 -4.79
C ASN A 212 4.25 15.92 -6.27
N LEU A 213 3.39 16.35 -7.17
CA LEU A 213 3.73 16.48 -8.58
C LEU A 213 4.73 17.61 -8.87
N THR A 214 4.90 18.55 -7.95
CA THR A 214 5.72 19.74 -8.12
C THR A 214 6.84 19.92 -7.10
N ASP A 215 6.64 19.44 -5.88
CA ASP A 215 7.56 19.71 -4.75
C ASP A 215 8.37 18.50 -4.26
N VAL A 216 8.18 17.33 -4.88
CA VAL A 216 9.05 16.17 -4.63
C VAL A 216 9.95 15.87 -5.82
N SER A 217 11.02 15.11 -5.57
CA SER A 217 11.93 14.69 -6.64
C SER A 217 11.19 13.89 -7.73
N PRO A 218 11.32 14.23 -9.02
CA PRO A 218 10.76 13.43 -10.11
C PRO A 218 11.17 11.96 -10.07
N VAL A 219 12.35 11.65 -9.54
CA VAL A 219 12.85 10.28 -9.35
C VAL A 219 11.85 9.41 -8.58
N CYS A 220 11.19 9.97 -7.56
CA CYS A 220 10.20 9.24 -6.76
C CYS A 220 8.92 8.96 -7.58
N ILE A 221 8.42 9.98 -8.27
CA ILE A 221 7.19 9.87 -9.06
C ILE A 221 7.40 8.89 -10.23
N ASP A 222 8.54 8.97 -10.91
CA ASP A 222 8.84 8.08 -12.04
C ASP A 222 8.98 6.63 -11.61
N PHE A 223 9.63 6.38 -10.44
CA PHE A 223 9.69 5.04 -9.88
C PHE A 223 8.29 4.47 -9.57
N MET A 224 7.41 5.25 -8.94
CA MET A 224 6.06 4.80 -8.59
C MET A 224 5.16 4.52 -9.80
N LYS A 225 5.43 5.15 -10.96
CA LYS A 225 4.72 4.83 -12.22
C LYS A 225 5.09 3.46 -12.78
N GLU A 226 6.25 2.93 -12.41
CA GLU A 226 6.84 1.73 -13.01
C GLU A 226 6.84 0.52 -12.07
N VAL A 227 6.79 0.72 -10.74
CA VAL A 227 6.85 -0.38 -9.79
C VAL A 227 5.62 -1.29 -9.94
N PRO A 228 5.80 -2.62 -10.10
CA PRO A 228 4.69 -3.54 -10.16
C PRO A 228 4.05 -3.75 -8.78
N THR A 229 2.81 -4.21 -8.77
CA THR A 229 2.08 -4.57 -7.55
C THR A 229 1.97 -6.09 -7.37
N GLU A 230 2.24 -6.87 -8.42
CA GLU A 230 2.21 -8.32 -8.42
C GLU A 230 3.62 -8.88 -8.58
N TRP A 231 3.91 -9.96 -7.86
CA TRP A 231 5.23 -10.55 -7.79
C TRP A 231 5.18 -12.06 -8.02
N ASP A 232 5.98 -12.54 -8.98
CA ASP A 232 6.10 -13.97 -9.29
C ASP A 232 6.96 -14.72 -8.27
N GLU A 233 7.91 -14.01 -7.64
CA GLU A 233 8.84 -14.63 -6.69
C GLU A 233 9.27 -13.59 -5.64
N THR A 234 9.45 -14.08 -4.41
CA THR A 234 10.01 -13.29 -3.30
C THR A 234 11.16 -14.06 -2.67
N ARG A 235 12.30 -13.39 -2.48
CA ARG A 235 13.47 -13.93 -1.77
C ARG A 235 13.81 -13.05 -0.58
N PHE A 236 13.95 -13.66 0.58
CA PHE A 236 14.60 -13.04 1.71
C PHE A 236 16.11 -12.98 1.44
N VAL A 237 16.70 -11.79 1.53
CA VAL A 237 18.13 -11.58 1.27
C VAL A 237 18.89 -11.39 2.56
N ASP A 238 18.42 -10.48 3.44
CA ASP A 238 19.02 -10.20 4.75
C ASP A 238 18.02 -9.47 5.63
N GLY A 239 18.22 -9.45 6.94
CA GLY A 239 17.39 -8.67 7.83
C GLY A 239 17.29 -9.19 9.25
N TYR A 240 16.82 -8.31 10.13
CA TYR A 240 16.48 -8.62 11.49
C TYR A 240 15.23 -7.83 11.89
N PRO A 241 14.17 -8.49 12.41
CA PRO A 241 12.91 -7.84 12.75
C PRO A 241 13.10 -6.58 13.61
N GLY A 242 12.47 -5.48 13.20
CA GLY A 242 12.55 -4.19 13.89
C GLY A 242 13.86 -3.42 13.70
N LYS A 243 14.86 -3.96 12.99
CA LYS A 243 16.14 -3.28 12.73
C LYS A 243 16.33 -2.91 11.26
N TYR A 244 16.22 -3.89 10.38
CA TYR A 244 16.33 -3.69 8.95
C TYR A 244 15.77 -4.89 8.20
N VAL A 245 15.45 -4.72 6.94
CA VAL A 245 15.01 -5.81 6.07
C VAL A 245 15.48 -5.59 4.65
N VAL A 246 15.87 -6.66 3.98
CA VAL A 246 16.25 -6.68 2.57
C VAL A 246 15.49 -7.82 1.89
N LEU A 247 14.60 -7.49 0.97
CA LEU A 247 13.87 -8.44 0.14
C LEU A 247 14.19 -8.23 -1.33
N ALA A 248 14.23 -9.31 -2.10
CA ALA A 248 14.22 -9.26 -3.56
C ALA A 248 12.93 -9.85 -4.08
N ARG A 249 12.32 -9.20 -5.09
CA ARG A 249 11.07 -9.64 -5.72
C ARG A 249 11.21 -9.61 -7.23
N ARG A 250 10.57 -10.56 -7.91
CA ARG A 250 10.57 -10.66 -9.38
C ARG A 250 9.17 -10.42 -9.94
N HIS A 251 9.11 -9.66 -11.01
CA HIS A 251 7.95 -9.51 -11.87
C HIS A 251 8.37 -9.70 -13.33
N GLY A 252 7.87 -10.76 -13.99
CA GLY A 252 8.38 -11.15 -15.29
C GLY A 252 9.87 -11.44 -15.23
N ASP A 253 10.66 -10.79 -16.07
CA ASP A 253 12.12 -10.89 -16.11
C ASP A 253 12.83 -9.88 -15.20
N ASN A 254 12.07 -8.98 -14.57
CA ASN A 254 12.62 -7.89 -13.79
C ASN A 254 12.68 -8.22 -12.31
N TRP A 255 13.87 -8.05 -11.74
CA TRP A 255 14.10 -8.15 -10.31
C TRP A 255 14.16 -6.76 -9.67
N TYR A 256 13.56 -6.67 -8.50
CA TYR A 256 13.62 -5.53 -7.60
C TYR A 256 14.18 -5.99 -6.27
N LEU A 257 15.11 -5.23 -5.71
CA LEU A 257 15.56 -5.41 -4.33
C LEU A 257 15.22 -4.14 -3.57
N ALA A 258 14.66 -4.29 -2.37
CA ALA A 258 14.42 -3.18 -1.49
C ALA A 258 15.02 -3.44 -0.11
N ALA A 259 15.61 -2.40 0.47
CA ALA A 259 16.13 -2.40 1.82
C ALA A 259 15.69 -1.16 2.58
N VAL A 260 15.39 -1.30 3.86
CA VAL A 260 15.11 -0.20 4.80
C VAL A 260 15.86 -0.41 6.10
N ASN A 261 16.20 0.70 6.75
CA ASN A 261 16.99 0.74 7.97
C ASN A 261 16.26 1.50 9.08
N ALA A 262 15.90 0.81 10.15
CA ALA A 262 15.29 1.39 11.34
C ALA A 262 16.31 1.75 12.44
N THR A 263 17.60 1.49 12.22
CA THR A 263 18.64 1.82 13.21
C THR A 263 19.04 3.30 13.13
N GLY A 264 19.65 3.81 14.18
CA GLY A 264 20.16 5.18 14.24
C GLY A 264 21.48 5.41 13.47
N GLU A 265 22.07 4.37 12.88
CA GLU A 265 23.37 4.42 12.22
C GLU A 265 23.27 3.95 10.75
N PRO A 266 24.17 4.43 9.86
CA PRO A 266 24.24 3.93 8.50
C PRO A 266 24.53 2.43 8.45
N LEU A 267 23.69 1.67 7.78
CA LEU A 267 23.80 0.22 7.63
C LEU A 267 24.58 -0.12 6.35
N LYS A 268 25.79 -0.70 6.51
CA LYS A 268 26.63 -1.15 5.40
C LYS A 268 26.44 -2.64 5.19
N LEU A 269 25.93 -3.03 4.04
CA LEU A 269 25.64 -4.41 3.68
C LEU A 269 26.53 -4.90 2.55
N LYS A 270 26.98 -6.16 2.67
CA LYS A 270 27.66 -6.91 1.60
C LYS A 270 26.76 -8.09 1.25
N LEU A 271 26.13 -8.00 0.11
CA LEU A 271 25.07 -8.93 -0.31
C LEU A 271 25.56 -9.84 -1.44
N ASP A 272 24.97 -11.04 -1.50
CA ASP A 272 25.07 -11.96 -2.62
C ASP A 272 23.76 -11.89 -3.41
N LEU A 273 23.81 -11.34 -4.61
CA LEU A 273 22.65 -11.03 -5.44
C LEU A 273 22.76 -11.73 -6.82
N PRO A 274 22.67 -13.07 -6.86
CA PRO A 274 22.87 -13.81 -8.11
C PRO A 274 21.85 -13.43 -9.19
N MET A 275 20.64 -12.94 -8.81
CA MET A 275 19.63 -12.46 -9.75
C MET A 275 20.05 -11.21 -10.53
N PHE A 276 21.01 -10.47 -10.04
CA PHE A 276 21.55 -9.26 -10.67
C PHE A 276 22.98 -9.47 -11.25
N ALA A 277 23.56 -10.67 -11.11
CA ALA A 277 24.94 -10.94 -11.53
C ALA A 277 25.19 -10.55 -12.99
N GLY A 278 26.20 -9.73 -13.23
CA GLY A 278 26.62 -9.24 -14.55
C GLY A 278 25.67 -8.23 -15.20
N LYS A 279 24.61 -7.79 -14.49
CA LYS A 279 23.62 -6.85 -15.04
C LYS A 279 23.95 -5.41 -14.68
N THR A 280 23.50 -4.50 -15.55
CA THR A 280 23.38 -3.07 -15.22
C THR A 280 22.05 -2.86 -14.50
N VAL A 281 22.07 -2.14 -13.39
CA VAL A 281 20.93 -1.90 -12.51
C VAL A 281 20.77 -0.42 -12.23
N SER A 282 19.52 0.01 -12.04
CA SER A 282 19.20 1.32 -11.48
C SER A 282 19.15 1.20 -9.95
N SER A 283 19.95 1.98 -9.24
CA SER A 283 19.94 2.05 -7.78
C SER A 283 19.35 3.37 -7.32
N TYR A 284 18.33 3.29 -6.47
CA TYR A 284 17.69 4.41 -5.80
C TYR A 284 18.18 4.43 -4.35
N SER A 285 18.71 5.54 -3.91
CA SER A 285 19.30 5.67 -2.58
C SER A 285 19.23 7.10 -2.07
N ASP A 286 19.38 7.27 -0.76
CA ASP A 286 19.55 8.58 -0.16
C ASP A 286 20.97 9.08 -0.35
N ASP A 287 21.14 10.34 -0.74
CA ASP A 287 22.42 10.99 -0.76
C ASP A 287 22.87 11.45 0.66
N LYS A 288 24.00 12.14 0.77
CA LYS A 288 24.51 12.67 2.05
C LYS A 288 23.60 13.73 2.70
N HIS A 289 22.65 14.28 1.96
CA HIS A 289 21.66 15.25 2.42
C HIS A 289 20.28 14.63 2.59
N MET A 290 20.21 13.29 2.57
CA MET A 290 18.96 12.52 2.69
C MET A 290 17.96 12.80 1.55
N GLN A 291 18.50 13.19 0.36
CA GLN A 291 17.70 13.40 -0.84
C GLN A 291 17.73 12.17 -1.75
N PRO A 292 16.62 11.85 -2.43
CA PRO A 292 16.58 10.72 -3.33
C PRO A 292 17.45 10.94 -4.57
N GLN A 293 18.25 9.95 -4.91
CA GLN A 293 19.06 9.91 -6.13
C GLN A 293 18.92 8.57 -6.83
N VAL A 294 19.08 8.58 -8.15
CA VAL A 294 19.17 7.37 -8.97
C VAL A 294 20.52 7.30 -9.66
N ARG A 295 21.13 6.11 -9.67
CA ARG A 295 22.40 5.85 -10.35
C ARG A 295 22.37 4.55 -11.11
N GLN A 296 22.99 4.52 -12.29
CA GLN A 296 23.28 3.28 -13.00
C GLN A 296 24.53 2.64 -12.42
N GLN A 297 24.46 1.35 -12.11
CA GLN A 297 25.57 0.59 -11.55
C GLN A 297 25.66 -0.79 -12.20
N ASN A 298 26.86 -1.34 -12.29
CA ASN A 298 27.06 -2.70 -12.75
C ASN A 298 27.26 -3.62 -11.55
N VAL A 299 26.46 -4.67 -11.45
CA VAL A 299 26.70 -5.75 -10.51
C VAL A 299 27.75 -6.69 -11.09
N LYS A 300 28.75 -7.07 -10.28
CA LYS A 300 29.79 -8.01 -10.72
C LYS A 300 29.21 -9.34 -11.16
N SER A 301 29.95 -10.08 -12.00
CA SER A 301 29.53 -11.39 -12.49
C SER A 301 29.38 -12.44 -11.38
N ASP A 302 30.02 -12.24 -10.23
CA ASP A 302 29.87 -13.08 -9.03
C ASP A 302 28.65 -12.71 -8.18
N GLY A 303 27.86 -11.71 -8.57
CA GLY A 303 26.67 -11.25 -7.85
C GLY A 303 26.97 -10.47 -6.57
N LYS A 304 28.22 -10.23 -6.23
CA LYS A 304 28.57 -9.48 -5.02
C LYS A 304 28.26 -8.00 -5.18
N PHE A 305 27.51 -7.46 -4.23
CA PHE A 305 27.09 -6.07 -4.23
C PHE A 305 27.23 -5.46 -2.84
N GLN A 306 27.70 -4.20 -2.78
CA GLN A 306 27.79 -3.45 -1.53
C GLN A 306 26.87 -2.24 -1.60
N LEU A 307 26.12 -2.02 -0.54
CA LEU A 307 25.25 -0.86 -0.42
C LEU A 307 25.31 -0.28 1.00
N THR A 308 24.88 0.96 1.12
CA THR A 308 24.70 1.63 2.41
C THR A 308 23.28 2.18 2.46
N VAL A 309 22.54 1.85 3.53
CA VAL A 309 21.23 2.41 3.81
C VAL A 309 21.37 3.39 4.95
N GLN A 310 20.99 4.64 4.74
CA GLN A 310 21.06 5.69 5.76
C GLN A 310 20.11 5.41 6.94
N PRO A 311 20.33 5.99 8.12
CA PRO A 311 19.38 5.90 9.24
C PRO A 311 17.98 6.34 8.80
N GLN A 312 16.97 5.54 9.08
CA GLN A 312 15.58 5.75 8.63
C GLN A 312 15.45 5.96 7.11
N GLY A 313 16.42 5.47 6.37
CA GLY A 313 16.53 5.55 4.92
C GLY A 313 16.17 4.27 4.23
N GLY A 314 16.13 4.36 2.91
CA GLY A 314 15.83 3.25 2.01
C GLY A 314 16.87 3.04 0.92
N PHE A 315 16.75 1.90 0.26
CA PHE A 315 17.53 1.55 -0.92
C PHE A 315 16.71 0.64 -1.83
N VAL A 316 16.68 0.94 -3.13
CA VAL A 316 16.05 0.06 -4.12
C VAL A 316 17.00 -0.20 -5.27
N LEU A 317 17.07 -1.46 -5.72
CA LEU A 317 17.68 -1.85 -7.01
C LEU A 317 16.61 -2.38 -7.94
N LYS A 318 16.70 -2.06 -9.21
CA LYS A 318 16.00 -2.78 -10.27
C LYS A 318 16.91 -3.03 -11.46
N ASN A 319 16.80 -4.19 -12.13
CA ASN A 319 17.40 -4.35 -13.45
C ASN A 319 16.54 -3.63 -14.50
N ASN A 320 17.21 -3.15 -15.51
CA ASN A 320 16.56 -2.48 -16.64
C ASN A 320 16.13 -3.52 -17.68
#